data_9008b751fd501e82bd4e900b1b0672ae
#
_entry.id   9008b751fd501e82bd4e900b1b0672ae
#
_cell.length_a   1.000
_cell.length_b   1.000
_cell.length_c   1.000
_cell.angle_alpha   90.00
_cell.angle_beta   90.00
_cell.angle_gamma   90.00
#
_symmetry.space_group_name_H-M   'P 1'
#
loop_
_entity.id
_entity.type
_entity.pdbx_description
1 polymer ?
#
loop_
_entity_poly.entity_id
_entity_poly.type
_entity_poly.pdbx_seq_one_letter_code
_entity_poly.pdbx_strand_id
1 'polypeptide(L)'
;FADLARSFGHRVGDVTHRPELQKLLSGIRGSAEEHSVKVSLLRSLRRAEYSTDPTGHYGLAKVNYTHFTSPIRRYADLVVHRVLSRILSKRQEPTAPEIPERTPSVAEMGEIAYRISKTERIAAEAEMETQKFKMIEYLERTCHENPDAAFEATVIEVRPIGAFVELNGLMIKGLIRKEDLPPRDGYFFDRIHEQFRSRNNAPTLAVGKTVSLRLFRVDRAKGFIDFLPVESAAVFSQW
;
A
#
# COMPACT_ATOMS: atom_id res chain seq x y z
N PHE A 1 -0.69 1.52 -15.50
CA PHE A 1 -1.77 0.57 -15.19
C PHE A 1 -2.38 -0.03 -16.45
N ALA A 2 -2.95 0.77 -17.35
CA ALA A 2 -3.62 0.29 -18.56
C ALA A 2 -2.69 -0.58 -19.43
N ASP A 3 -1.43 -0.16 -19.59
CA ASP A 3 -0.45 -0.89 -20.41
C ASP A 3 -0.07 -2.23 -19.78
N LEU A 4 0.05 -2.30 -18.45
CA LEU A 4 0.26 -3.54 -17.73
C LEU A 4 -0.91 -4.52 -17.95
N ALA A 5 -2.15 -4.04 -17.81
CA ALA A 5 -3.32 -4.88 -18.03
C ALA A 5 -3.39 -5.38 -19.49
N ARG A 6 -3.01 -4.55 -20.47
CA ARG A 6 -2.91 -4.96 -21.88
C ARG A 6 -1.81 -5.99 -22.12
N SER A 7 -0.66 -5.88 -21.43
CA SER A 7 0.44 -6.86 -21.54
C SER A 7 0.05 -8.26 -21.08
N PHE A 8 -0.93 -8.35 -20.18
CA PHE A 8 -1.56 -9.61 -19.77
C PHE A 8 -2.72 -10.06 -20.70
N GLY A 9 -2.93 -9.37 -21.82
CA GLY A 9 -3.95 -9.74 -22.82
C GLY A 9 -5.36 -9.22 -22.53
N HIS A 10 -5.54 -8.38 -21.49
CA HIS A 10 -6.85 -7.83 -21.17
C HIS A 10 -7.21 -6.65 -22.09
N ARG A 11 -8.48 -6.59 -22.49
CA ARG A 11 -9.03 -5.41 -23.16
C ARG A 11 -9.28 -4.31 -22.13
N VAL A 12 -8.60 -3.18 -22.30
CA VAL A 12 -8.68 -2.04 -21.40
C VAL A 12 -9.35 -0.88 -22.15
N GLY A 13 -10.54 -0.52 -21.73
CA GLY A 13 -11.26 0.67 -22.19
C GLY A 13 -10.77 1.94 -21.50
N ASP A 14 -11.65 2.93 -21.37
CA ASP A 14 -11.36 4.15 -20.63
C ASP A 14 -11.34 3.88 -19.13
N VAL A 15 -10.13 3.84 -18.54
CA VAL A 15 -9.92 3.57 -17.11
C VAL A 15 -10.39 4.71 -16.21
N THR A 16 -10.71 5.89 -16.76
CA THR A 16 -11.33 6.98 -16.01
C THR A 16 -12.82 6.74 -15.82
N HIS A 17 -13.42 5.90 -16.67
CA HIS A 17 -14.83 5.53 -16.62
C HIS A 17 -15.04 4.31 -15.71
N ARG A 18 -15.68 4.52 -14.55
CA ARG A 18 -15.85 3.48 -13.51
C ARG A 18 -16.42 2.15 -13.99
N PRO A 19 -17.49 2.09 -14.81
CA PRO A 19 -18.04 0.83 -15.30
C PRO A 19 -17.02 0.03 -16.10
N GLU A 20 -16.19 0.65 -16.93
CA GLU A 20 -15.13 -0.02 -17.69
C GLU A 20 -14.06 -0.59 -16.76
N LEU A 21 -13.65 0.18 -15.74
CA LEU A 21 -12.72 -0.27 -14.75
C LEU A 21 -13.27 -1.45 -13.93
N GLN A 22 -14.53 -1.39 -13.50
CA GLN A 22 -15.17 -2.49 -12.78
C GLN A 22 -15.28 -3.76 -13.63
N LYS A 23 -15.58 -3.62 -14.93
CA LYS A 23 -15.63 -4.73 -15.87
C LYS A 23 -14.25 -5.41 -15.99
N LEU A 24 -13.18 -4.61 -16.12
CA LEU A 24 -11.81 -5.12 -16.14
C LEU A 24 -11.49 -5.86 -14.84
N LEU A 25 -11.73 -5.26 -13.67
CA LEU A 25 -11.43 -5.84 -12.36
C LEU A 25 -12.23 -7.14 -12.11
N SER A 26 -13.47 -7.21 -12.60
CA SER A 26 -14.29 -8.42 -12.52
C SER A 26 -13.76 -9.52 -13.43
N GLY A 27 -13.26 -9.15 -14.61
CA GLY A 27 -12.70 -10.10 -15.59
C GLY A 27 -11.38 -10.74 -15.18
N ILE A 28 -10.58 -10.05 -14.34
CA ILE A 28 -9.30 -10.59 -13.84
C ILE A 28 -9.43 -11.34 -12.52
N ARG A 29 -10.62 -11.39 -11.95
CA ARG A 29 -10.83 -12.02 -10.63
C ARG A 29 -10.50 -13.50 -10.66
N GLY A 30 -9.61 -13.94 -9.77
CA GLY A 30 -9.15 -15.34 -9.70
C GLY A 30 -8.04 -15.69 -10.69
N SER A 31 -7.58 -14.75 -11.52
CA SER A 31 -6.44 -14.99 -12.40
C SER A 31 -5.11 -14.79 -11.67
N ALA A 32 -4.03 -15.34 -12.21
CA ALA A 32 -2.68 -15.24 -11.63
C ALA A 32 -2.18 -13.78 -11.56
N GLU A 33 -2.61 -12.95 -12.49
CA GLU A 33 -2.23 -11.53 -12.60
C GLU A 33 -3.12 -10.58 -11.80
N GLU A 34 -4.20 -11.05 -11.18
CA GLU A 34 -5.15 -10.22 -10.42
C GLU A 34 -4.45 -9.29 -9.43
N HIS A 35 -3.53 -9.85 -8.63
CA HIS A 35 -2.81 -9.07 -7.62
C HIS A 35 -1.98 -7.95 -8.25
N SER A 36 -1.19 -8.28 -9.27
CA SER A 36 -0.29 -7.32 -9.96
C SER A 36 -1.08 -6.18 -10.60
N VAL A 37 -2.18 -6.50 -11.27
CA VAL A 37 -3.05 -5.51 -11.92
C VAL A 37 -3.71 -4.61 -10.88
N LYS A 38 -4.23 -5.16 -9.77
CA LYS A 38 -4.83 -4.38 -8.68
C LYS A 38 -3.82 -3.45 -8.00
N VAL A 39 -2.63 -3.93 -7.71
CA VAL A 39 -1.56 -3.09 -7.12
C VAL A 39 -1.16 -1.97 -8.07
N SER A 40 -1.00 -2.27 -9.36
CA SER A 40 -0.69 -1.25 -10.38
C SER A 40 -1.79 -0.19 -10.48
N LEU A 41 -3.06 -0.60 -10.42
CA LEU A 41 -4.19 0.33 -10.37
C LEU A 41 -4.08 1.25 -9.16
N LEU A 42 -3.94 0.69 -7.95
CA LEU A 42 -3.85 1.49 -6.72
C LEU A 42 -2.69 2.49 -6.77
N ARG A 43 -1.54 2.10 -7.31
CA ARG A 43 -0.38 2.98 -7.49
C ARG A 43 -0.61 4.09 -8.52
N SER A 44 -1.50 3.89 -9.50
CA SER A 44 -1.82 4.87 -10.52
C SER A 44 -2.89 5.88 -10.09
N LEU A 45 -3.64 5.60 -9.04
CA LEU A 45 -4.65 6.51 -8.52
C LEU A 45 -3.99 7.71 -7.81
N ARG A 46 -4.55 8.89 -8.07
CA ARG A 46 -4.18 10.08 -7.30
C ARG A 46 -4.61 9.90 -5.85
N ARG A 47 -3.77 10.37 -4.93
CA ARG A 47 -4.14 10.40 -3.51
C ARG A 47 -5.30 11.39 -3.32
N ALA A 48 -6.20 11.06 -2.39
CA ALA A 48 -7.23 12.00 -1.97
C ALA A 48 -6.59 13.23 -1.32
N GLU A 49 -7.15 14.38 -1.58
CA GLU A 49 -6.73 15.67 -1.00
C GLU A 49 -7.96 16.53 -0.70
N TYR A 50 -7.84 17.40 0.27
CA TYR A 50 -8.88 18.39 0.52
C TYR A 50 -8.77 19.50 -0.52
N SER A 51 -9.90 19.90 -1.07
CA SER A 51 -10.01 20.96 -2.08
C SER A 51 -11.27 21.79 -1.87
N THR A 52 -11.22 23.04 -2.28
CA THR A 52 -12.41 23.89 -2.40
C THR A 52 -13.21 23.58 -3.66
N ASP A 53 -12.61 22.90 -4.63
CA ASP A 53 -13.26 22.50 -5.86
C ASP A 53 -14.11 21.24 -5.67
N PRO A 54 -15.36 21.22 -6.14
CA PRO A 54 -16.28 20.08 -5.96
C PRO A 54 -15.97 18.94 -6.94
N THR A 55 -14.77 18.41 -6.91
CA THR A 55 -14.33 17.32 -7.80
C THR A 55 -14.89 15.94 -7.44
N GLY A 56 -15.57 15.83 -6.29
CA GLY A 56 -16.10 14.58 -5.77
C GLY A 56 -15.02 13.64 -5.24
N HIS A 57 -15.42 12.43 -4.87
CA HIS A 57 -14.50 11.40 -4.39
C HIS A 57 -14.60 10.16 -5.29
N TYR A 58 -13.58 9.97 -6.15
CA TYR A 58 -13.57 8.87 -7.14
C TYR A 58 -13.74 7.50 -6.50
N GLY A 59 -12.93 7.18 -5.48
CA GLY A 59 -12.92 5.86 -4.84
C GLY A 59 -14.22 5.51 -4.10
N LEU A 60 -14.93 6.52 -3.55
CA LEU A 60 -16.23 6.34 -2.89
C LEU A 60 -17.43 6.50 -3.83
N ALA A 61 -17.21 6.83 -5.09
CA ALA A 61 -18.27 7.10 -6.08
C ALA A 61 -19.24 8.20 -5.63
N LYS A 62 -18.76 9.23 -4.92
CA LYS A 62 -19.57 10.35 -4.44
C LYS A 62 -19.27 11.62 -5.23
N VAL A 63 -20.33 12.29 -5.70
CA VAL A 63 -20.23 13.58 -6.40
C VAL A 63 -19.87 14.68 -5.40
N ASN A 64 -20.57 14.72 -4.27
CA ASN A 64 -20.29 15.62 -3.16
C ASN A 64 -19.85 14.80 -1.96
N TYR A 65 -18.67 15.07 -1.44
CA TYR A 65 -18.14 14.37 -0.30
C TYR A 65 -17.22 15.28 0.52
N THR A 66 -17.39 15.24 1.81
CA THR A 66 -16.47 15.87 2.77
C THR A 66 -16.43 15.07 4.06
N HIS A 67 -15.35 15.18 4.78
CA HIS A 67 -15.28 14.70 6.15
C HIS A 67 -16.13 15.58 7.06
N PHE A 68 -16.85 14.97 8.02
CA PHE A 68 -17.77 15.69 8.89
C PHE A 68 -17.81 15.15 10.33
N THR A 69 -17.62 13.85 10.53
CA THR A 69 -17.99 13.15 11.76
C THR A 69 -16.93 13.12 12.86
N SER A 70 -15.74 13.67 12.63
CA SER A 70 -14.64 13.57 13.59
C SER A 70 -13.89 14.91 13.82
N PRO A 71 -14.59 15.99 14.24
CA PRO A 71 -13.99 17.32 14.37
C PRO A 71 -12.94 17.45 15.48
N ILE A 72 -12.89 16.50 16.43
CA ILE A 72 -11.88 16.48 17.51
C ILE A 72 -10.47 16.18 16.95
N ARG A 73 -10.37 15.30 15.96
CA ARG A 73 -9.10 14.83 15.41
C ARG A 73 -8.83 15.23 13.97
N ARG A 74 -9.82 15.74 13.26
CA ARG A 74 -9.67 16.22 11.87
C ARG A 74 -10.09 17.67 11.76
N TYR A 75 -9.12 18.53 11.51
CA TYR A 75 -9.38 19.96 11.36
C TYR A 75 -10.31 20.29 10.19
N ALA A 76 -10.30 19.48 9.12
CA ALA A 76 -11.24 19.61 8.01
C ALA A 76 -12.71 19.57 8.47
N ASP A 77 -13.05 18.59 9.32
CA ASP A 77 -14.39 18.44 9.87
C ASP A 77 -14.78 19.66 10.70
N LEU A 78 -13.87 20.16 11.52
CA LEU A 78 -14.10 21.36 12.33
C LEU A 78 -14.38 22.59 11.46
N VAL A 79 -13.63 22.76 10.36
CA VAL A 79 -13.85 23.85 9.40
C VAL A 79 -15.23 23.73 8.77
N VAL A 80 -15.63 22.53 8.33
CA VAL A 80 -16.96 22.28 7.78
C VAL A 80 -18.06 22.58 8.79
N HIS A 81 -17.89 22.17 10.07
CA HIS A 81 -18.83 22.48 11.15
C HIS A 81 -18.99 23.98 11.33
N ARG A 82 -17.88 24.74 11.37
CA ARG A 82 -17.92 26.20 11.53
C ARG A 82 -18.65 26.88 10.37
N VAL A 83 -18.35 26.48 9.12
CA VAL A 83 -19.02 27.00 7.93
C VAL A 83 -20.51 26.69 7.97
N LEU A 84 -20.87 25.43 8.27
CA LEU A 84 -22.26 24.98 8.31
C LEU A 84 -23.05 25.71 9.42
N SER A 85 -22.50 25.79 10.64
CA SER A 85 -23.13 26.49 11.75
C SER A 85 -23.43 27.96 11.40
N ARG A 86 -22.52 28.62 10.70
CA ARG A 86 -22.72 30.00 10.25
C ARG A 86 -23.79 30.13 9.17
N ILE A 87 -23.89 29.18 8.25
CA ILE A 87 -24.97 29.17 7.24
C ILE A 87 -26.33 28.99 7.94
N LEU A 88 -26.39 28.09 8.93
CA LEU A 88 -27.62 27.82 9.66
C LEU A 88 -28.02 29.01 10.55
N SER A 89 -27.06 29.65 11.26
CA SER A 89 -27.32 30.84 12.08
C SER A 89 -27.88 32.02 11.25
N LYS A 90 -27.47 32.16 10.01
CA LYS A 90 -28.03 33.18 9.10
C LYS A 90 -29.47 32.90 8.65
N ARG A 91 -29.93 31.67 8.79
CA ARG A 91 -31.28 31.22 8.41
C ARG A 91 -32.26 31.18 9.58
N GLN A 92 -31.76 31.16 10.80
CA GLN A 92 -32.54 31.16 12.05
C GLN A 92 -32.63 32.59 12.61
N GLU A 93 -33.71 32.87 13.32
CA GLU A 93 -33.92 34.16 14.00
C GLU A 93 -32.83 34.45 15.06
N PRO A 94 -32.69 35.71 15.51
CA PRO A 94 -31.52 36.26 16.21
C PRO A 94 -31.19 35.71 17.60
N THR A 95 -31.74 34.57 18.00
CA THR A 95 -31.52 33.91 19.29
C THR A 95 -30.38 32.87 19.30
N ALA A 96 -29.75 32.59 18.16
CA ALA A 96 -28.61 31.71 18.11
C ALA A 96 -27.33 32.39 18.65
N PRO A 97 -26.48 31.73 19.44
CA PRO A 97 -25.26 32.33 19.95
C PRO A 97 -24.39 32.84 18.78
N GLU A 98 -23.95 34.10 18.87
CA GLU A 98 -23.04 34.68 17.89
C GLU A 98 -21.77 33.81 17.83
N ILE A 99 -21.53 33.23 16.67
CA ILE A 99 -20.23 32.59 16.38
C ILE A 99 -19.30 33.72 15.92
N PRO A 100 -18.31 34.12 16.75
CA PRO A 100 -17.58 35.38 16.57
C PRO A 100 -16.61 35.37 15.38
N GLU A 101 -16.47 34.30 14.65
CA GLU A 101 -15.43 34.15 13.64
C GLU A 101 -15.88 34.51 12.22
N ARG A 102 -15.06 35.29 11.54
CA ARG A 102 -15.18 35.58 10.09
C ARG A 102 -15.18 34.28 9.28
N THR A 103 -16.10 34.12 8.33
CA THR A 103 -16.01 33.02 7.36
C THR A 103 -14.73 33.19 6.53
N PRO A 104 -13.87 32.18 6.44
CA PRO A 104 -12.71 32.24 5.55
C PRO A 104 -13.15 32.54 4.11
N SER A 105 -12.36 33.34 3.42
CA SER A 105 -12.50 33.53 1.97
C SER A 105 -12.17 32.22 1.22
N VAL A 106 -12.53 32.13 -0.05
CA VAL A 106 -12.19 30.95 -0.88
C VAL A 106 -10.68 30.72 -0.94
N ALA A 107 -9.90 31.79 -1.01
CA ALA A 107 -8.43 31.71 -1.01
C ALA A 107 -7.90 31.14 0.32
N GLU A 108 -8.38 31.65 1.47
CA GLU A 108 -8.03 31.15 2.79
C GLU A 108 -8.45 29.68 2.98
N MET A 109 -9.61 29.31 2.46
CA MET A 109 -10.07 27.90 2.45
C MET A 109 -9.14 27.01 1.62
N GLY A 110 -8.65 27.51 0.49
CA GLY A 110 -7.68 26.80 -0.34
C GLY A 110 -6.35 26.56 0.39
N GLU A 111 -5.84 27.57 1.12
CA GLU A 111 -4.65 27.41 1.96
C GLU A 111 -4.87 26.41 3.11
N ILE A 112 -6.02 26.46 3.76
CA ILE A 112 -6.40 25.49 4.80
C ILE A 112 -6.42 24.08 4.20
N ALA A 113 -7.10 23.89 3.07
CA ALA A 113 -7.19 22.58 2.39
C ALA A 113 -5.80 22.02 2.04
N TYR A 114 -4.91 22.86 1.50
CA TYR A 114 -3.53 22.48 1.22
C TYR A 114 -2.76 22.06 2.49
N ARG A 115 -2.86 22.85 3.57
CA ARG A 115 -2.20 22.54 4.84
C ARG A 115 -2.68 21.22 5.45
N ILE A 116 -3.99 21.02 5.52
CA ILE A 116 -4.53 19.76 6.07
C ILE A 116 -4.14 18.56 5.22
N SER A 117 -4.18 18.67 3.89
CA SER A 117 -3.73 17.60 3.00
C SER A 117 -2.25 17.25 3.21
N LYS A 118 -1.40 18.26 3.46
CA LYS A 118 0.02 18.05 3.75
C LYS A 118 0.23 17.41 5.12
N THR A 119 -0.42 17.91 6.16
CA THR A 119 -0.25 17.37 7.53
C THR A 119 -0.82 15.97 7.67
N GLU A 120 -1.92 15.65 6.99
CA GLU A 120 -2.48 14.30 6.96
C GLU A 120 -1.51 13.30 6.31
N ARG A 121 -0.84 13.69 5.22
CA ARG A 121 0.21 12.86 4.60
C ARG A 121 1.37 12.60 5.55
N ILE A 122 1.87 13.64 6.21
CA ILE A 122 2.96 13.50 7.20
C ILE A 122 2.53 12.58 8.34
N ALA A 123 1.31 12.73 8.86
CA ALA A 123 0.79 11.88 9.93
C ALA A 123 0.66 10.41 9.49
N ALA A 124 0.16 10.15 8.29
CA ALA A 124 0.05 8.81 7.73
C ALA A 124 1.44 8.16 7.49
N GLU A 125 2.41 8.93 7.02
CA GLU A 125 3.78 8.47 6.84
C GLU A 125 4.42 8.11 8.19
N ALA A 126 4.27 8.97 9.20
CA ALA A 126 4.76 8.72 10.56
C ALA A 126 4.10 7.48 11.20
N GLU A 127 2.80 7.28 10.97
CA GLU A 127 2.09 6.07 11.43
C GLU A 127 2.66 4.81 10.77
N MET A 128 2.84 4.82 9.44
CA MET A 128 3.40 3.69 8.71
C MET A 128 4.84 3.37 9.16
N GLU A 129 5.67 4.40 9.35
CA GLU A 129 7.04 4.23 9.84
C GLU A 129 7.07 3.65 11.27
N THR A 130 6.17 4.14 12.15
CA THR A 130 6.05 3.63 13.51
C THR A 130 5.59 2.17 13.53
N GLN A 131 4.60 1.82 12.70
CA GLN A 131 4.15 0.44 12.56
C GLN A 131 5.29 -0.46 12.05
N LYS A 132 6.01 -0.02 11.01
CA LYS A 132 7.16 -0.74 10.48
C LYS A 132 8.24 -0.95 11.55
N PHE A 133 8.56 0.09 12.32
CA PHE A 133 9.51 0.00 13.42
C PHE A 133 9.10 -1.06 14.45
N LYS A 134 7.83 -1.04 14.88
CA LYS A 134 7.29 -2.02 15.83
C LYS A 134 7.26 -3.45 15.28
N MET A 135 7.02 -3.61 13.99
CA MET A 135 7.09 -4.91 13.33
C MET A 135 8.52 -5.45 13.28
N ILE A 136 9.49 -4.58 12.99
CA ILE A 136 10.91 -4.96 13.03
C ILE A 136 11.32 -5.40 14.44
N GLU A 137 10.95 -4.63 15.46
CA GLU A 137 11.20 -4.95 16.87
C GLU A 137 10.60 -6.31 17.26
N TYR A 138 9.38 -6.59 16.79
CA TYR A 138 8.72 -7.88 16.99
C TYR A 138 9.49 -9.03 16.33
N LEU A 139 9.93 -8.87 15.07
CA LEU A 139 10.70 -9.88 14.37
C LEU A 139 12.03 -10.20 15.07
N GLU A 140 12.76 -9.17 15.45
CA GLU A 140 14.04 -9.34 16.14
C GLU A 140 13.87 -10.05 17.49
N ARG A 141 12.84 -9.67 18.27
CA ARG A 141 12.52 -10.34 19.52
C ARG A 141 12.16 -11.81 19.29
N THR A 142 11.31 -12.10 18.31
CA THR A 142 10.92 -13.47 17.97
C THR A 142 12.12 -14.32 17.58
N CYS A 143 13.04 -13.77 16.79
CA CYS A 143 14.26 -14.47 16.40
C CYS A 143 15.28 -14.60 17.54
N HIS A 144 15.27 -13.66 18.50
CA HIS A 144 16.10 -13.78 19.70
C HIS A 144 15.59 -14.90 20.63
N GLU A 145 14.27 -14.99 20.79
CA GLU A 145 13.62 -16.04 21.59
C GLU A 145 13.68 -17.42 20.89
N ASN A 146 13.62 -17.43 19.57
CA ASN A 146 13.69 -18.65 18.75
C ASN A 146 14.56 -18.38 17.50
N PRO A 147 15.87 -18.67 17.56
CA PRO A 147 16.80 -18.45 16.44
C PRO A 147 16.46 -19.22 15.16
N ASP A 148 15.76 -20.33 15.29
CA ASP A 148 15.31 -21.17 14.16
C ASP A 148 13.90 -20.81 13.65
N ALA A 149 13.35 -19.69 14.10
CA ALA A 149 12.04 -19.25 13.66
C ALA A 149 11.99 -19.11 12.13
N ALA A 150 11.08 -19.86 11.53
CA ALA A 150 10.78 -19.80 10.10
C ALA A 150 9.47 -19.05 9.86
N PHE A 151 9.46 -18.27 8.79
CA PHE A 151 8.31 -17.46 8.38
C PHE A 151 7.92 -17.82 6.95
N GLU A 152 6.63 -18.03 6.73
CA GLU A 152 6.10 -18.15 5.39
C GLU A 152 5.97 -16.77 4.75
N ALA A 153 6.45 -16.63 3.52
CA ALA A 153 6.40 -15.39 2.78
C ALA A 153 5.99 -15.61 1.33
N THR A 154 5.39 -14.60 0.73
CA THR A 154 5.05 -14.59 -0.69
C THR A 154 6.03 -13.69 -1.44
N VAL A 155 6.57 -14.17 -2.55
CA VAL A 155 7.40 -13.34 -3.45
C VAL A 155 6.50 -12.32 -4.14
N ILE A 156 6.77 -11.04 -3.94
CA ILE A 156 5.96 -9.93 -4.47
C ILE A 156 6.59 -9.22 -5.66
N GLU A 157 7.91 -9.33 -5.80
CA GLU A 157 8.66 -8.73 -6.91
C GLU A 157 10.01 -9.43 -7.04
N VAL A 158 10.52 -9.57 -8.27
CA VAL A 158 11.85 -10.14 -8.52
C VAL A 158 12.66 -9.18 -9.38
N ARG A 159 13.87 -8.87 -8.94
CA ARG A 159 14.82 -8.00 -9.64
C ARG A 159 16.20 -8.64 -9.72
N PRO A 160 17.11 -8.16 -10.58
CA PRO A 160 18.47 -8.73 -10.65
C PRO A 160 19.23 -8.77 -9.32
N ILE A 161 18.88 -7.90 -8.36
CA ILE A 161 19.50 -7.83 -7.03
C ILE A 161 18.95 -8.88 -6.06
N GLY A 162 17.77 -9.45 -6.31
CA GLY A 162 17.11 -10.44 -5.44
C GLY A 162 15.61 -10.50 -5.59
N ALA A 163 14.98 -11.31 -4.74
CA ALA A 163 13.54 -11.45 -4.66
C ALA A 163 12.99 -10.67 -3.46
N PHE A 164 12.07 -9.75 -3.72
CA PHE A 164 11.32 -9.06 -2.67
C PHE A 164 10.17 -9.96 -2.21
N VAL A 165 10.04 -10.07 -0.91
CA VAL A 165 9.07 -10.96 -0.27
C VAL A 165 8.23 -10.19 0.73
N GLU A 166 7.03 -10.70 1.00
CA GLU A 166 6.15 -10.19 2.05
C GLU A 166 5.78 -11.35 2.97
N LEU A 167 6.05 -11.22 4.28
CA LEU A 167 5.71 -12.24 5.27
C LEU A 167 4.20 -12.38 5.39
N ASN A 168 3.72 -13.61 5.27
CA ASN A 168 2.30 -13.91 5.37
C ASN A 168 1.79 -13.60 6.80
N GLY A 169 0.66 -12.89 6.88
CA GLY A 169 0.05 -12.51 8.15
C GLY A 169 0.66 -11.30 8.86
N LEU A 170 1.92 -10.94 8.57
CA LEU A 170 2.59 -9.78 9.17
C LEU A 170 2.72 -8.59 8.22
N MET A 171 2.52 -8.80 6.91
CA MET A 171 2.67 -7.80 5.85
C MET A 171 4.03 -7.06 5.87
N ILE A 172 5.05 -7.69 6.44
CA ILE A 172 6.42 -7.17 6.50
C ILE A 172 7.13 -7.52 5.20
N LYS A 173 7.69 -6.50 4.56
CA LYS A 173 8.45 -6.68 3.32
C LYS A 173 9.94 -6.76 3.60
N GLY A 174 10.61 -7.63 2.86
CA GLY A 174 12.05 -7.78 2.92
C GLY A 174 12.63 -8.29 1.61
N LEU A 175 13.91 -8.57 1.63
CA LEU A 175 14.68 -8.96 0.45
C LEU A 175 15.40 -10.28 0.70
N ILE A 176 15.29 -11.20 -0.24
CA ILE A 176 16.22 -12.32 -0.39
C ILE A 176 17.25 -11.84 -1.42
N ARG A 177 18.48 -11.53 -1.00
CA ARG A 177 19.51 -11.07 -1.94
C ARG A 177 19.97 -12.21 -2.81
N LYS A 178 20.29 -11.89 -4.06
CA LYS A 178 20.90 -12.86 -4.99
C LYS A 178 22.16 -13.49 -4.43
N GLU A 179 23.00 -12.68 -3.77
CA GLU A 179 24.28 -13.12 -3.17
C GLU A 179 24.13 -14.08 -2.00
N ASP A 180 22.96 -14.02 -1.33
CA ASP A 180 22.63 -14.86 -0.17
C ASP A 180 21.87 -16.14 -0.56
N LEU A 181 21.57 -16.32 -1.86
CA LEU A 181 20.98 -17.56 -2.36
C LEU A 181 22.04 -18.69 -2.32
N PRO A 182 21.64 -19.94 -1.98
CA PRO A 182 22.57 -21.04 -1.86
C PRO A 182 23.41 -21.24 -3.14
N PRO A 183 24.76 -21.13 -3.09
CA PRO A 183 25.61 -21.27 -4.28
C PRO A 183 25.49 -22.63 -4.96
N ARG A 184 25.24 -23.69 -4.18
CA ARG A 184 25.03 -25.06 -4.67
C ARG A 184 23.82 -25.18 -5.61
N ASP A 185 22.83 -24.30 -5.47
CA ASP A 185 21.60 -24.35 -6.27
C ASP A 185 21.76 -23.67 -7.61
N GLY A 186 22.85 -22.91 -7.80
CA GLY A 186 23.20 -22.30 -9.08
C GLY A 186 22.13 -21.33 -9.61
N TYR A 187 21.57 -20.50 -8.75
CA TYR A 187 20.53 -19.54 -9.13
C TYR A 187 21.04 -18.51 -10.16
N PHE A 188 20.21 -18.26 -11.16
CA PHE A 188 20.40 -17.18 -12.13
C PHE A 188 19.11 -16.40 -12.35
N PHE A 189 19.24 -15.13 -12.69
CA PHE A 189 18.10 -14.27 -12.98
C PHE A 189 17.66 -14.43 -14.43
N ASP A 190 16.45 -14.93 -14.64
CA ASP A 190 15.77 -15.00 -15.93
C ASP A 190 15.06 -13.66 -16.19
N ARG A 191 15.64 -12.86 -17.10
CA ARG A 191 15.12 -11.52 -17.43
C ARG A 191 13.79 -11.54 -18.16
N ILE A 192 13.49 -12.61 -18.89
CA ILE A 192 12.26 -12.70 -19.70
C ILE A 192 11.05 -12.92 -18.77
N HIS A 193 11.22 -13.80 -17.78
CA HIS A 193 10.14 -14.18 -16.89
C HIS A 193 10.21 -13.49 -15.52
N GLU A 194 11.22 -12.59 -15.33
CA GLU A 194 11.45 -11.88 -14.06
C GLU A 194 11.43 -12.81 -12.84
N GLN A 195 12.28 -13.84 -12.87
CA GLN A 195 12.34 -14.86 -11.84
C GLN A 195 13.77 -15.35 -11.61
N PHE A 196 14.08 -15.89 -10.44
CA PHE A 196 15.30 -16.67 -10.23
C PHE A 196 15.02 -18.14 -10.47
N ARG A 197 15.75 -18.73 -11.42
CA ARG A 197 15.73 -20.16 -11.73
C ARG A 197 17.01 -20.81 -11.23
N SER A 198 16.88 -22.04 -10.75
CA SER A 198 18.02 -22.87 -10.37
C SER A 198 18.47 -23.75 -11.53
N ARG A 199 19.78 -24.03 -11.61
CA ARG A 199 20.36 -25.04 -12.50
C ARG A 199 20.29 -26.45 -11.90
N ASN A 200 20.12 -26.55 -10.58
CA ASN A 200 20.20 -27.78 -9.81
C ASN A 200 18.85 -28.19 -9.22
N ASN A 201 17.76 -27.94 -9.91
CA ASN A 201 16.38 -28.29 -9.52
C ASN A 201 15.90 -27.67 -8.21
N ALA A 202 16.55 -26.65 -7.66
CA ALA A 202 16.00 -25.91 -6.55
C ALA A 202 14.78 -25.08 -7.00
N PRO A 203 13.89 -24.73 -6.08
CA PRO A 203 12.65 -24.04 -6.41
C PRO A 203 12.88 -22.68 -7.09
N THR A 204 12.06 -22.38 -8.07
CA THR A 204 12.05 -21.08 -8.73
C THR A 204 11.47 -20.01 -7.81
N LEU A 205 12.18 -18.89 -7.66
CA LEU A 205 11.64 -17.70 -6.99
C LEU A 205 10.96 -16.82 -8.04
N ALA A 206 9.65 -16.88 -8.08
CA ALA A 206 8.82 -16.10 -9.00
C ALA A 206 7.69 -15.42 -8.22
N VAL A 207 7.19 -14.31 -8.76
CA VAL A 207 6.06 -13.56 -8.17
C VAL A 207 4.87 -14.50 -7.89
N GLY A 208 4.31 -14.40 -6.69
CA GLY A 208 3.20 -15.21 -6.22
C GLY A 208 3.60 -16.57 -5.61
N LYS A 209 4.87 -16.96 -5.67
CA LYS A 209 5.33 -18.20 -5.01
C LYS A 209 5.55 -17.97 -3.52
N THR A 210 5.13 -18.96 -2.73
CA THR A 210 5.37 -19.01 -1.29
C THR A 210 6.73 -19.63 -1.01
N VAL A 211 7.46 -19.06 -0.07
CA VAL A 211 8.78 -19.50 0.37
C VAL A 211 8.87 -19.47 1.89
N SER A 212 9.55 -20.45 2.49
CA SER A 212 9.85 -20.44 3.93
C SER A 212 11.19 -19.75 4.15
N LEU A 213 11.22 -18.79 5.05
CA LEU A 213 12.33 -17.88 5.27
C LEU A 213 12.72 -17.80 6.74
N ARG A 214 13.99 -17.51 6.99
CA ARG A 214 14.45 -17.06 8.30
C ARG A 214 15.00 -15.63 8.21
N LEU A 215 14.92 -14.89 9.29
CA LEU A 215 15.52 -13.57 9.39
C LEU A 215 17.04 -13.69 9.33
N PHE A 216 17.66 -12.89 8.47
CA PHE A 216 19.12 -12.87 8.36
C PHE A 216 19.71 -11.59 8.93
N ARG A 217 19.21 -10.44 8.49
CA ARG A 217 19.74 -9.15 8.89
C ARG A 217 18.63 -8.09 8.91
N VAL A 218 18.74 -7.18 9.88
CA VAL A 218 17.89 -6.00 9.97
C VAL A 218 18.78 -4.75 10.04
N ASP A 219 18.48 -3.78 9.18
CA ASP A 219 19.01 -2.42 9.29
C ASP A 219 17.87 -1.50 9.76
N ARG A 220 17.80 -1.26 11.06
CA ARG A 220 16.75 -0.42 11.68
C ARG A 220 16.76 1.00 11.15
N ALA A 221 17.95 1.57 10.89
CA ALA A 221 18.08 2.95 10.45
C ALA A 221 17.49 3.17 9.05
N LYS A 222 17.68 2.19 8.17
CA LYS A 222 17.14 2.22 6.80
C LYS A 222 15.82 1.47 6.66
N GLY A 223 15.42 0.72 7.70
CA GLY A 223 14.24 -0.12 7.68
C GLY A 223 14.33 -1.26 6.65
N PHE A 224 15.51 -1.76 6.36
CA PHE A 224 15.72 -2.90 5.49
C PHE A 224 15.78 -4.21 6.28
N ILE A 225 15.17 -5.23 5.72
CA ILE A 225 15.10 -6.56 6.28
C ILE A 225 15.55 -7.54 5.20
N ASP A 226 16.61 -8.28 5.48
CA ASP A 226 17.09 -9.34 4.61
C ASP A 226 16.72 -10.70 5.20
N PHE A 227 16.29 -11.60 4.33
CA PHE A 227 15.89 -12.96 4.67
C PHE A 227 16.74 -13.98 3.93
N LEU A 228 16.88 -15.16 4.52
CA LEU A 228 17.42 -16.35 3.87
C LEU A 228 16.33 -17.39 3.68
N PRO A 229 16.33 -18.12 2.55
CA PRO A 229 15.47 -19.28 2.42
C PRO A 229 15.84 -20.34 3.48
N VAL A 230 14.81 -20.92 4.11
CA VAL A 230 15.01 -22.10 4.95
C VAL A 230 15.27 -23.27 4.02
N GLU A 231 16.42 -23.90 4.16
CA GLU A 231 16.72 -25.13 3.46
C GLU A 231 15.86 -26.26 4.02
N SER A 232 14.70 -26.49 3.42
CA SER A 232 13.91 -27.67 3.73
C SER A 232 13.95 -28.64 2.56
N ALA A 233 14.55 -29.78 2.79
CA ALA A 233 14.41 -30.93 1.90
C ALA A 233 12.98 -31.48 1.83
N ALA A 234 12.02 -30.91 2.56
CA ALA A 234 10.70 -31.49 2.79
C ALA A 234 9.48 -30.69 2.27
N VAL A 235 9.62 -29.41 1.90
CA VAL A 235 8.42 -28.60 1.54
C VAL A 235 8.17 -28.54 0.03
N PHE A 236 9.09 -29.02 -0.79
CA PHE A 236 9.01 -28.91 -2.25
C PHE A 236 8.62 -30.19 -3.00
N SER A 237 8.09 -31.18 -2.29
CA SER A 237 7.69 -32.47 -2.92
C SER A 237 6.22 -32.58 -3.32
N GLN A 238 5.46 -31.48 -3.32
CA GLN A 238 4.10 -31.49 -3.86
C GLN A 238 3.88 -30.25 -4.72
N TRP A 239 4.14 -30.39 -6.02
CA TRP A 239 3.41 -29.88 -7.21
C TRP A 239 4.12 -30.30 -8.48
#